data_90b03006779b9516002fe58028ceb6bb
#
_entry.id   90b03006779b9516002fe58028ceb6bb
#
_cell.length_a   1.000
_cell.length_b   1.000
_cell.length_c   1.000
_cell.angle_alpha   90.00
_cell.angle_beta   90.00
_cell.angle_gamma   90.00
#
_symmetry.space_group_name_H-M   'P 1'
#
loop_
_entity.id
_entity.type
_entity.pdbx_description
1 polymer ?
#
loop_
_entity_poly.entity_id
_entity_poly.type
_entity_poly.pdbx_seq_one_letter_code
_entity_poly.pdbx_strand_id
1 'polypeptide(L)'
;MDRALRLIAPDPLDELARTLEALLVVASAPLSVEELAQAADDDPERIELALSLLSDRFREGRSGIVLEHVAGGYAYRASREAADACARLFERPVERGLSQAALETLSIVAYLGPCSRPEIARIRGVAADSTVAGLLERGLIAEAGREDAPGGAVRYRTTPLFERVFGLENAAALPRLDDLGETAADIRERLHSVAVGKTA
;
A
#
# COMPACT_ATOMS: atom_id res chain seq x y z
N MET A 1 -14.26 -47.15 32.45
CA MET A 1 -14.60 -46.71 31.08
C MET A 1 -13.49 -45.81 30.63
N ASP A 2 -12.54 -46.38 29.94
CA ASP A 2 -11.33 -45.72 29.48
C ASP A 2 -11.67 -45.02 28.15
N ARG A 3 -11.83 -43.70 28.18
CA ARG A 3 -12.10 -42.92 27.00
C ARG A 3 -10.76 -42.60 26.36
N ALA A 4 -10.31 -43.48 25.46
CA ALA A 4 -9.10 -43.27 24.69
C ALA A 4 -9.20 -41.91 23.98
N LEU A 5 -8.35 -40.97 24.39
CA LEU A 5 -8.12 -39.72 23.67
C LEU A 5 -7.59 -40.09 22.28
N ARG A 6 -8.43 -40.00 21.25
CA ARG A 6 -7.96 -40.05 19.88
C ARG A 6 -7.09 -38.80 19.65
N LEU A 7 -5.80 -39.02 19.47
CA LEU A 7 -4.93 -38.03 18.85
C LEU A 7 -5.50 -37.77 17.45
N ILE A 8 -6.18 -36.63 17.31
CA ILE A 8 -6.55 -36.10 16.00
C ILE A 8 -5.23 -35.65 15.36
N ALA A 9 -4.83 -36.29 14.27
CA ALA A 9 -3.69 -35.80 13.49
C ALA A 9 -3.91 -34.33 13.15
N PRO A 10 -2.90 -33.48 13.29
CA PRO A 10 -3.04 -32.08 12.88
C PRO A 10 -3.45 -32.05 11.41
N ASP A 11 -4.40 -31.15 11.08
CA ASP A 11 -4.78 -30.89 9.70
C ASP A 11 -3.54 -30.30 8.97
N PRO A 12 -3.09 -30.92 7.85
CA PRO A 12 -1.95 -30.39 7.10
C PRO A 12 -2.11 -28.91 6.69
N LEU A 13 -3.34 -28.46 6.46
CA LEU A 13 -3.61 -27.07 6.16
C LEU A 13 -3.41 -26.16 7.38
N ASP A 14 -3.77 -26.62 8.59
CA ASP A 14 -3.48 -25.90 9.83
C ASP A 14 -1.98 -25.83 10.14
N GLU A 15 -1.20 -26.83 9.75
CA GLU A 15 0.25 -26.80 9.88
C GLU A 15 0.88 -25.80 8.92
N LEU A 16 0.45 -25.78 7.66
CA LEU A 16 0.86 -24.79 6.67
C LEU A 16 0.49 -23.37 7.14
N ALA A 17 -0.73 -23.15 7.61
CA ALA A 17 -1.16 -21.85 8.12
C ALA A 17 -0.25 -21.35 9.26
N ARG A 18 0.18 -22.21 10.20
CA ARG A 18 1.15 -21.84 11.25
C ARG A 18 2.52 -21.50 10.69
N THR A 19 2.96 -22.18 9.64
CA THR A 19 4.21 -21.85 8.95
C THR A 19 4.13 -20.48 8.30
N LEU A 20 3.04 -20.19 7.57
CA LEU A 20 2.82 -18.88 6.96
C LEU A 20 2.71 -17.75 8.00
N GLU A 21 2.02 -18.02 9.13
CA GLU A 21 1.96 -17.08 10.26
C GLU A 21 3.35 -16.70 10.75
N ALA A 22 4.25 -17.69 10.91
CA ALA A 22 5.63 -17.43 11.32
C ALA A 22 6.42 -16.63 10.26
N LEU A 23 6.30 -16.98 8.98
CA LEU A 23 6.95 -16.26 7.88
C LEU A 23 6.51 -14.79 7.84
N LEU A 24 5.21 -14.54 7.93
CA LEU A 24 4.64 -13.18 7.91
C LEU A 24 5.02 -12.36 9.15
N VAL A 25 5.24 -12.99 10.30
CA VAL A 25 5.71 -12.29 11.53
C VAL A 25 7.16 -11.83 11.40
N VAL A 26 8.02 -12.62 10.78
CA VAL A 26 9.46 -12.28 10.64
C VAL A 26 9.74 -11.39 9.43
N ALA A 27 8.81 -11.31 8.48
CA ALA A 27 8.98 -10.51 7.28
C ALA A 27 8.94 -9.01 7.60
N SER A 28 9.85 -8.26 7.01
CA SER A 28 9.90 -6.79 7.12
C SER A 28 9.09 -6.07 6.02
N ALA A 29 8.67 -6.81 5.00
CA ALA A 29 7.86 -6.34 3.88
C ALA A 29 6.73 -7.33 3.59
N PRO A 30 5.63 -6.90 2.91
CA PRO A 30 4.62 -7.83 2.43
C PRO A 30 5.23 -8.93 1.57
N LEU A 31 4.76 -10.17 1.73
CA LEU A 31 5.21 -11.33 0.96
C LEU A 31 4.14 -11.74 -0.05
N SER A 32 4.52 -11.96 -1.30
CA SER A 32 3.63 -12.48 -2.33
C SER A 32 3.31 -13.97 -2.10
N VAL A 33 2.28 -14.47 -2.79
CA VAL A 33 1.92 -15.90 -2.74
C VAL A 33 3.08 -16.76 -3.23
N GLU A 34 3.80 -16.31 -4.26
CA GLU A 34 4.95 -17.01 -4.82
C GLU A 34 6.13 -17.07 -3.84
N GLU A 35 6.42 -15.97 -3.14
CA GLU A 35 7.47 -15.93 -2.12
C GLU A 35 7.13 -16.83 -0.93
N LEU A 36 5.85 -16.85 -0.51
CA LEU A 36 5.37 -17.72 0.54
C LEU A 36 5.42 -19.20 0.13
N ALA A 37 5.04 -19.51 -1.13
CA ALA A 37 5.09 -20.86 -1.69
C ALA A 37 6.53 -21.38 -1.74
N GLN A 38 7.46 -20.56 -2.21
CA GLN A 38 8.87 -20.90 -2.23
C GLN A 38 9.44 -21.10 -0.82
N ALA A 39 9.08 -20.24 0.14
CA ALA A 39 9.60 -20.32 1.50
C ALA A 39 9.02 -21.50 2.30
N ALA A 40 7.78 -21.88 2.03
CA ALA A 40 7.09 -23.00 2.68
C ALA A 40 7.32 -24.34 1.96
N ASP A 41 7.94 -24.35 0.77
CA ASP A 41 8.08 -25.50 -0.11
C ASP A 41 6.73 -26.18 -0.41
N ASP A 42 5.73 -25.38 -0.76
CA ASP A 42 4.33 -25.83 -0.98
C ASP A 42 3.72 -25.15 -2.22
N ASP A 43 2.59 -25.69 -2.71
CA ASP A 43 1.90 -25.19 -3.89
C ASP A 43 1.18 -23.86 -3.63
N PRO A 44 1.23 -22.89 -4.57
CA PRO A 44 0.54 -21.61 -4.45
C PRO A 44 -0.95 -21.71 -4.12
N GLU A 45 -1.68 -22.69 -4.68
CA GLU A 45 -3.10 -22.91 -4.40
C GLU A 45 -3.33 -23.28 -2.91
N ARG A 46 -2.43 -24.06 -2.31
CA ARG A 46 -2.50 -24.39 -0.89
C ARG A 46 -2.13 -23.21 0.00
N ILE A 47 -1.20 -22.38 -0.45
CA ILE A 47 -0.85 -21.12 0.22
C ILE A 47 -2.08 -20.20 0.28
N GLU A 48 -2.81 -20.01 -0.83
CA GLU A 48 -4.02 -19.19 -0.86
C GLU A 48 -5.10 -19.69 0.10
N LEU A 49 -5.31 -21.00 0.16
CA LEU A 49 -6.24 -21.62 1.13
C LEU A 49 -5.80 -21.36 2.58
N ALA A 50 -4.52 -21.50 2.88
CA ALA A 50 -3.99 -21.25 4.22
C ALA A 50 -4.06 -19.76 4.58
N LEU A 51 -3.79 -18.85 3.65
CA LEU A 51 -3.96 -17.40 3.82
C LEU A 51 -5.43 -17.01 4.08
N SER A 52 -6.39 -17.68 3.44
CA SER A 52 -7.81 -17.48 3.71
C SER A 52 -8.15 -17.85 5.17
N LEU A 53 -7.63 -18.96 5.69
CA LEU A 53 -7.79 -19.33 7.10
C LEU A 53 -7.17 -18.30 8.05
N LEU A 54 -5.98 -17.80 7.72
CA LEU A 54 -5.31 -16.76 8.50
C LEU A 54 -6.09 -15.44 8.47
N SER A 55 -6.65 -15.05 7.32
CA SER A 55 -7.46 -13.85 7.18
C SER A 55 -8.73 -13.90 8.04
N ASP A 56 -9.37 -15.06 8.13
CA ASP A 56 -10.50 -15.27 9.02
C ASP A 56 -10.12 -15.23 10.51
N ARG A 57 -8.95 -15.71 10.85
CA ARG A 57 -8.41 -15.72 12.22
C ARG A 57 -7.98 -14.32 12.66
N PHE A 58 -7.27 -13.61 11.80
CA PHE A 58 -6.66 -12.30 12.03
C PHE A 58 -7.41 -11.18 11.31
N ARG A 59 -8.66 -10.93 11.70
CA ARG A 59 -9.50 -9.85 11.16
C ARG A 59 -9.87 -8.83 12.23
N GLU A 60 -10.29 -7.65 11.81
CA GLU A 60 -10.79 -6.59 12.68
C GLU A 60 -11.87 -7.11 13.65
N GLY A 61 -11.81 -6.67 14.89
CA GLY A 61 -12.75 -7.02 15.96
C GLY A 61 -12.59 -8.46 16.50
N ARG A 62 -11.65 -9.25 15.98
CA ARG A 62 -11.39 -10.62 16.46
C ARG A 62 -9.97 -10.81 16.99
N SER A 63 -9.01 -10.06 16.48
CA SER A 63 -7.61 -10.14 16.86
C SER A 63 -7.01 -8.75 16.98
N GLY A 64 -5.96 -8.61 17.81
CA GLY A 64 -5.17 -7.39 17.92
C GLY A 64 -4.26 -7.12 16.72
N ILE A 65 -4.09 -8.12 15.84
CA ILE A 65 -3.43 -7.99 14.54
C ILE A 65 -4.37 -8.40 13.43
N VAL A 66 -4.16 -7.86 12.24
CA VAL A 66 -4.98 -8.12 11.05
C VAL A 66 -4.05 -8.53 9.91
N LEU A 67 -4.39 -9.61 9.22
CA LEU A 67 -3.76 -9.95 7.96
C LEU A 67 -4.42 -9.15 6.84
N GLU A 68 -3.62 -8.40 6.09
CA GLU A 68 -4.11 -7.67 4.93
C GLU A 68 -3.28 -7.96 3.67
N HIS A 69 -3.91 -7.83 2.51
CA HIS A 69 -3.26 -7.88 1.22
C HIS A 69 -2.92 -6.45 0.80
N VAL A 70 -1.64 -6.11 0.70
CA VAL A 70 -1.15 -4.75 0.50
C VAL A 70 0.16 -4.75 -0.28
N ALA A 71 0.35 -3.81 -1.18
CA ALA A 71 1.55 -3.68 -2.01
C ALA A 71 1.93 -4.98 -2.74
N GLY A 72 0.93 -5.70 -3.26
CA GLY A 72 1.09 -6.95 -4.00
C GLY A 72 1.44 -8.18 -3.15
N GLY A 73 1.33 -8.10 -1.83
CA GLY A 73 1.62 -9.22 -0.92
C GLY A 73 0.81 -9.17 0.37
N TYR A 74 1.06 -10.11 1.25
CA TYR A 74 0.39 -10.23 2.54
C TYR A 74 1.30 -9.74 3.67
N ALA A 75 0.73 -9.01 4.63
CA ALA A 75 1.43 -8.53 5.81
C ALA A 75 0.49 -8.43 7.01
N TYR A 76 1.06 -8.55 8.23
CA TYR A 76 0.33 -8.22 9.45
C TYR A 76 0.45 -6.72 9.76
N ARG A 77 -0.66 -6.15 10.25
CA ARG A 77 -0.69 -4.83 10.89
C ARG A 77 -1.42 -4.90 12.23
N ALA A 78 -1.25 -3.89 13.05
CA ALA A 78 -2.07 -3.73 14.24
C ALA A 78 -3.54 -3.49 13.84
N SER A 79 -4.48 -4.05 14.62
CA SER A 79 -5.89 -3.70 14.48
C SER A 79 -6.13 -2.22 14.77
N ARG A 80 -7.23 -1.67 14.30
CA ARG A 80 -7.61 -0.26 14.58
C ARG A 80 -7.71 0.01 16.09
N GLU A 81 -8.21 -0.97 16.85
CA GLU A 81 -8.34 -0.86 18.31
C GLU A 81 -6.97 -0.79 19.02
N ALA A 82 -5.94 -1.46 18.47
CA ALA A 82 -4.60 -1.47 19.04
C ALA A 82 -3.70 -0.32 18.53
N ALA A 83 -4.10 0.40 17.47
CA ALA A 83 -3.25 1.37 16.78
C ALA A 83 -2.68 2.45 17.69
N ASP A 84 -3.51 3.06 18.56
CA ASP A 84 -3.09 4.11 19.48
C ASP A 84 -2.09 3.60 20.54
N ALA A 85 -2.27 2.36 21.02
CA ALA A 85 -1.35 1.73 21.97
C ALA A 85 0.01 1.47 21.31
N CYS A 86 0.00 0.97 20.08
CA CYS A 86 1.22 0.77 19.29
C CYS A 86 1.95 2.09 19.02
N ALA A 87 1.22 3.15 18.67
CA ALA A 87 1.79 4.48 18.45
C ALA A 87 2.51 5.00 19.69
N ARG A 88 1.92 4.83 20.90
CA ARG A 88 2.55 5.22 22.17
C ARG A 88 3.79 4.39 22.50
N LEU A 89 3.77 3.08 22.19
CA LEU A 89 4.89 2.18 22.47
C LEU A 89 6.17 2.60 21.74
N PHE A 90 6.02 3.08 20.50
CA PHE A 90 7.17 3.47 19.69
C PHE A 90 7.61 4.92 19.94
N GLU A 91 7.00 5.65 20.90
CA GLU A 91 7.31 7.05 21.19
C GLU A 91 7.40 7.92 19.93
N ARG A 92 6.77 7.46 18.86
CA ARG A 92 6.74 8.25 17.63
C ARG A 92 5.89 9.47 17.94
N PRO A 93 6.48 10.69 17.91
CA PRO A 93 5.64 11.86 17.81
C PRO A 93 4.70 11.56 16.64
N VAL A 94 3.38 11.75 16.85
CA VAL A 94 2.40 11.65 15.77
C VAL A 94 2.99 12.46 14.63
N GLU A 95 3.61 11.79 13.64
CA GLU A 95 4.16 12.49 12.49
C GLU A 95 2.98 13.30 11.97
N ARG A 96 3.13 14.61 12.00
CA ARG A 96 2.08 15.49 11.49
C ARG A 96 1.72 14.93 10.14
N GLY A 97 0.45 14.53 9.98
CA GLY A 97 -0.04 13.94 8.75
C GLY A 97 0.42 14.78 7.56
N LEU A 98 0.31 14.28 6.38
CA LEU A 98 0.65 15.06 5.20
C LEU A 98 -0.15 16.37 5.22
N SER A 99 0.52 17.49 4.98
CA SER A 99 -0.17 18.77 4.82
C SER A 99 -1.13 18.70 3.63
N GLN A 100 -2.13 19.55 3.58
CA GLN A 100 -3.05 19.65 2.43
C GLN A 100 -2.28 19.73 1.11
N ALA A 101 -1.24 20.58 1.05
CA ALA A 101 -0.38 20.74 -0.13
C ALA A 101 0.37 19.43 -0.50
N ALA A 102 0.81 18.65 0.48
CA ALA A 102 1.47 17.38 0.24
C ALA A 102 0.46 16.31 -0.22
N LEU A 103 -0.75 16.27 0.34
CA LEU A 103 -1.82 15.37 -0.10
C LEU A 103 -2.24 15.66 -1.54
N GLU A 104 -2.43 16.94 -1.91
CA GLU A 104 -2.72 17.34 -3.29
C GLU A 104 -1.62 16.89 -4.26
N THR A 105 -0.35 17.13 -3.91
CA THR A 105 0.79 16.72 -4.73
C THR A 105 0.85 15.19 -4.87
N LEU A 106 0.67 14.48 -3.77
CA LEU A 106 0.68 13.02 -3.76
C LEU A 106 -0.46 12.43 -4.60
N SER A 107 -1.66 13.00 -4.51
CA SER A 107 -2.81 12.60 -5.33
C SER A 107 -2.53 12.77 -6.83
N ILE A 108 -1.92 13.90 -7.23
CA ILE A 108 -1.52 14.13 -8.63
C ILE A 108 -0.57 13.02 -9.10
N VAL A 109 0.46 12.70 -8.29
CA VAL A 109 1.41 11.64 -8.66
C VAL A 109 0.74 10.26 -8.67
N ALA A 110 -0.18 9.99 -7.76
CA ALA A 110 -0.88 8.72 -7.66
C ALA A 110 -1.82 8.44 -8.85
N TYR A 111 -2.55 9.47 -9.30
CA TYR A 111 -3.54 9.31 -10.37
C TYR A 111 -2.98 9.58 -11.77
N LEU A 112 -1.90 10.35 -11.90
CA LEU A 112 -1.35 10.79 -13.19
C LEU A 112 0.10 10.36 -13.41
N GLY A 113 0.71 9.73 -12.41
CA GLY A 113 2.11 9.32 -12.51
C GLY A 113 2.39 8.36 -13.67
N PRO A 114 3.62 8.38 -14.18
CA PRO A 114 4.69 9.25 -13.74
C PRO A 114 4.57 10.68 -14.28
N CYS A 115 4.76 11.70 -13.42
CA CYS A 115 4.67 13.11 -13.77
C CYS A 115 5.86 13.93 -13.24
N SER A 116 6.20 15.02 -13.94
CA SER A 116 7.32 15.89 -13.62
C SER A 116 6.90 17.07 -12.69
N ARG A 117 7.88 17.71 -12.03
CA ARG A 117 7.61 18.90 -11.19
C ARG A 117 6.86 20.02 -11.92
N PRO A 118 7.22 20.38 -13.17
CA PRO A 118 6.46 21.38 -13.90
C PRO A 118 5.01 20.96 -14.17
N GLU A 119 4.74 19.69 -14.48
CA GLU A 119 3.38 19.15 -14.66
C GLU A 119 2.58 19.26 -13.37
N ILE A 120 3.17 18.86 -12.23
CA ILE A 120 2.54 18.96 -10.90
C ILE A 120 2.23 20.41 -10.56
N ALA A 121 3.20 21.33 -10.74
CA ALA A 121 3.03 22.74 -10.46
C ALA A 121 1.92 23.37 -11.31
N ARG A 122 1.81 22.98 -12.58
CA ARG A 122 0.76 23.46 -13.49
C ARG A 122 -0.63 23.00 -13.03
N ILE A 123 -0.77 21.76 -12.58
CA ILE A 123 -2.05 21.22 -12.07
C ILE A 123 -2.45 21.92 -10.77
N ARG A 124 -1.48 22.10 -9.86
CA ARG A 124 -1.73 22.76 -8.57
C ARG A 124 -1.95 24.27 -8.69
N GLY A 125 -1.47 24.89 -9.76
CA GLY A 125 -1.45 26.34 -9.90
C GLY A 125 -0.40 27.07 -9.05
N VAL A 126 0.45 26.32 -8.34
CA VAL A 126 1.53 26.83 -7.46
C VAL A 126 2.75 25.94 -7.52
N ALA A 127 3.92 26.47 -7.13
CA ALA A 127 5.17 25.71 -7.09
C ALA A 127 5.04 24.43 -6.22
N ALA A 128 5.64 23.34 -6.66
CA ALA A 128 5.54 22.03 -6.04
C ALA A 128 6.87 21.51 -5.44
N ASP A 129 7.96 22.30 -5.56
CA ASP A 129 9.31 21.80 -5.25
C ASP A 129 9.46 21.30 -3.81
N SER A 130 9.00 22.07 -2.84
CA SER A 130 9.07 21.70 -1.43
C SER A 130 8.19 20.49 -1.08
N THR A 131 6.99 20.39 -1.68
CA THR A 131 6.09 19.25 -1.45
C THR A 131 6.62 17.98 -2.10
N VAL A 132 7.16 18.06 -3.31
CA VAL A 132 7.82 16.92 -3.98
C VAL A 132 9.05 16.46 -3.19
N ALA A 133 9.90 17.40 -2.72
CA ALA A 133 11.06 17.05 -1.88
C ALA A 133 10.64 16.34 -0.59
N GLY A 134 9.64 16.86 0.12
CA GLY A 134 9.14 16.23 1.35
C GLY A 134 8.47 14.87 1.14
N LEU A 135 7.84 14.63 -0.01
CA LEU A 135 7.29 13.32 -0.37
C LEU A 135 8.38 12.30 -0.75
N LEU A 136 9.45 12.75 -1.42
CA LEU A 136 10.65 11.95 -1.70
C LEU A 136 11.35 11.55 -0.41
N GLU A 137 11.58 12.51 0.51
CA GLU A 137 12.20 12.25 1.81
C GLU A 137 11.41 11.22 2.64
N ARG A 138 10.08 11.27 2.57
CA ARG A 138 9.20 10.29 3.22
C ARG A 138 9.11 8.98 2.47
N GLY A 139 9.72 8.85 1.30
CA GLY A 139 9.68 7.64 0.47
C GLY A 139 8.31 7.31 -0.14
N LEU A 140 7.34 8.24 -0.13
CA LEU A 140 6.00 8.02 -0.68
C LEU A 140 5.98 8.10 -2.21
N ILE A 141 6.93 8.84 -2.79
CA ILE A 141 7.18 8.89 -4.23
C ILE A 141 8.65 8.61 -4.52
N ALA A 142 8.95 8.20 -5.74
CA ALA A 142 10.32 7.95 -6.22
C ALA A 142 10.48 8.44 -7.65
N GLU A 143 11.73 8.63 -8.08
CA GLU A 143 12.05 8.93 -9.46
C GLU A 143 11.71 7.73 -10.37
N ALA A 144 11.01 8.00 -11.46
CA ALA A 144 10.58 6.99 -12.43
C ALA A 144 11.35 7.11 -13.77
N GLY A 145 12.34 7.99 -13.84
CA GLY A 145 13.11 8.28 -15.04
C GLY A 145 13.05 9.77 -15.41
N ARG A 146 13.48 10.07 -16.62
CA ARG A 146 13.47 11.41 -17.22
C ARG A 146 12.67 11.41 -18.50
N GLU A 147 12.20 12.56 -18.91
CA GLU A 147 11.60 12.75 -20.24
C GLU A 147 12.66 12.52 -21.34
N ASP A 148 12.21 11.96 -22.48
CA ASP A 148 13.08 11.67 -23.64
C ASP A 148 13.46 12.95 -24.41
N ALA A 149 14.05 13.93 -23.71
CA ALA A 149 14.51 15.19 -24.29
C ALA A 149 15.88 15.56 -23.68
N PRO A 150 16.76 16.26 -24.42
CA PRO A 150 18.00 16.77 -23.85
C PRO A 150 17.72 17.66 -22.63
N GLY A 151 18.21 17.25 -21.45
CA GLY A 151 17.91 17.91 -20.19
C GLY A 151 16.51 17.63 -19.62
N GLY A 152 15.86 16.56 -20.08
CA GLY A 152 14.49 16.19 -19.74
C GLY A 152 14.19 16.17 -18.24
N ALA A 153 13.00 16.62 -17.88
CA ALA A 153 12.57 16.73 -16.48
C ALA A 153 12.48 15.34 -15.83
N VAL A 154 12.87 15.25 -14.55
CA VAL A 154 12.68 14.05 -13.74
C VAL A 154 11.20 13.81 -13.52
N ARG A 155 10.75 12.58 -13.72
CA ARG A 155 9.38 12.14 -13.49
C ARG A 155 9.29 11.33 -12.20
N TYR A 156 8.17 11.44 -11.50
CA TYR A 156 7.92 10.81 -10.21
C TYR A 156 6.73 9.88 -10.27
N ARG A 157 6.81 8.77 -9.53
CA ARG A 157 5.73 7.80 -9.33
C ARG A 157 5.57 7.49 -7.84
N THR A 158 4.47 6.92 -7.45
CA THR A 158 4.26 6.35 -6.12
C THR A 158 5.15 5.12 -5.88
N THR A 159 5.33 4.76 -4.63
CA THR A 159 6.17 3.63 -4.19
C THR A 159 5.32 2.56 -3.51
N PRO A 160 5.85 1.34 -3.28
CA PRO A 160 5.19 0.34 -2.44
C PRO A 160 4.92 0.83 -1.01
N LEU A 161 5.73 1.76 -0.49
CA LEU A 161 5.44 2.39 0.81
C LEU A 161 4.16 3.22 0.78
N PHE A 162 3.90 3.94 -0.32
CA PHE A 162 2.61 4.63 -0.52
C PHE A 162 1.45 3.64 -0.45
N GLU A 163 1.52 2.51 -1.16
CA GLU A 163 0.47 1.48 -1.16
C GLU A 163 0.24 0.94 0.26
N ARG A 164 1.31 0.63 1.00
CA ARG A 164 1.23 0.19 2.41
C ARG A 164 0.60 1.22 3.33
N VAL A 165 0.99 2.49 3.20
CA VAL A 165 0.46 3.57 4.06
C VAL A 165 -1.02 3.82 3.82
N PHE A 166 -1.48 3.69 2.57
CA PHE A 166 -2.87 3.89 2.19
C PHE A 166 -3.70 2.60 2.15
N GLY A 167 -3.11 1.46 2.51
CA GLY A 167 -3.81 0.16 2.55
C GLY A 167 -4.28 -0.30 1.17
N LEU A 168 -3.50 -0.02 0.13
CA LEU A 168 -3.80 -0.39 -1.24
C LEU A 168 -3.10 -1.70 -1.62
N GLU A 169 -3.81 -2.59 -2.26
CA GLU A 169 -3.22 -3.80 -2.86
C GLU A 169 -2.15 -3.44 -3.90
N ASN A 170 -2.44 -2.45 -4.73
CA ASN A 170 -1.56 -1.86 -5.72
C ASN A 170 -2.09 -0.48 -6.13
N ALA A 171 -1.35 0.27 -6.94
CA ALA A 171 -1.76 1.59 -7.40
C ALA A 171 -3.09 1.60 -8.21
N ALA A 172 -3.46 0.48 -8.87
CA ALA A 172 -4.72 0.37 -9.61
C ALA A 172 -5.94 0.20 -8.68
N ALA A 173 -5.74 -0.12 -7.40
CA ALA A 173 -6.79 -0.19 -6.39
C ALA A 173 -7.23 1.18 -5.86
N LEU A 174 -6.65 2.28 -6.37
CA LEU A 174 -7.13 3.63 -6.07
C LEU A 174 -8.59 3.79 -6.53
N PRO A 175 -9.45 4.45 -5.73
CA PRO A 175 -10.81 4.79 -6.13
C PRO A 175 -10.81 5.53 -7.47
N ARG A 176 -11.77 5.26 -8.33
CA ARG A 176 -11.88 5.99 -9.59
C ARG A 176 -12.20 7.45 -9.30
N LEU A 177 -11.62 8.37 -10.06
CA LEU A 177 -11.92 9.81 -9.91
C LEU A 177 -13.44 10.09 -10.01
N ASP A 178 -14.17 9.28 -10.80
CA ASP A 178 -15.62 9.37 -10.95
C ASP A 178 -16.41 9.08 -9.66
N ASP A 179 -15.84 8.26 -8.79
CA ASP A 179 -16.47 7.82 -7.54
C ASP A 179 -16.25 8.81 -6.38
N LEU A 180 -15.39 9.83 -6.57
CA LEU A 180 -15.01 10.81 -5.54
C LEU A 180 -15.94 12.04 -5.44
N GLY A 181 -17.06 12.08 -6.20
CA GLY A 181 -18.06 13.14 -6.14
C GLY A 181 -17.67 14.45 -6.82
N GLU A 182 -18.31 15.58 -6.44
CA GLU A 182 -18.15 16.88 -7.13
C GLU A 182 -16.71 17.43 -7.09
N THR A 183 -15.95 17.14 -6.05
CA THR A 183 -14.52 17.51 -5.97
C THR A 183 -13.68 16.83 -7.07
N ALA A 184 -14.13 15.68 -7.55
CA ALA A 184 -13.47 14.96 -8.65
C ALA A 184 -13.71 15.62 -10.01
N ALA A 185 -14.81 16.35 -10.20
CA ALA A 185 -15.09 17.07 -11.43
C ALA A 185 -14.06 18.19 -11.66
N ASP A 186 -13.73 18.96 -10.61
CA ASP A 186 -12.71 20.00 -10.65
C ASP A 186 -11.31 19.44 -10.94
N ILE A 187 -10.99 18.32 -10.34
CA ILE A 187 -9.72 17.63 -10.58
C ILE A 187 -9.66 17.14 -12.02
N ARG A 188 -10.74 16.53 -12.53
CA ARG A 188 -10.84 16.02 -13.90
C ARG A 188 -10.73 17.13 -14.94
N GLU A 189 -11.38 18.29 -14.73
CA GLU A 189 -11.30 19.43 -15.62
C GLU A 189 -9.86 19.98 -15.70
N ARG A 190 -9.19 20.10 -14.55
CA ARG A 190 -7.76 20.46 -14.49
C ARG A 190 -6.87 19.44 -15.16
N LEU A 191 -7.15 18.13 -15.03
CA LEU A 191 -6.42 17.06 -15.68
C LEU A 191 -6.62 17.09 -17.19
N HIS A 192 -7.84 17.32 -17.65
CA HIS A 192 -8.18 17.39 -19.08
C HIS A 192 -7.52 18.59 -19.75
N SER A 193 -7.49 19.76 -19.10
CA SER A 193 -6.83 20.96 -19.59
C SER A 193 -5.32 20.77 -19.78
N VAL A 194 -4.70 19.94 -18.94
CA VAL A 194 -3.27 19.58 -19.02
C VAL A 194 -2.98 18.58 -20.14
N ALA A 195 -3.88 17.62 -20.37
CA ALA A 195 -3.75 16.63 -21.44
C ALA A 195 -3.91 17.26 -22.84
N VAL A 196 -4.86 18.19 -22.99
CA VAL A 196 -5.12 18.92 -24.25
C VAL A 196 -3.99 19.91 -24.59
N GLY A 197 -3.32 20.48 -23.59
CA GLY A 197 -2.14 21.36 -23.79
C GLY A 197 -0.87 20.66 -24.29
N LYS A 198 -0.89 19.34 -24.43
CA LYS A 198 0.21 18.56 -25.04
C LYS A 198 0.14 18.42 -26.57
N THR A 199 -0.93 18.94 -27.21
CA THR A 199 -1.19 18.76 -28.65
C THR A 199 -1.04 20.07 -29.44
N ALA A 200 -0.37 21.09 -28.90
CA ALA A 200 -0.07 22.32 -29.62
C ALA A 200 1.44 22.60 -29.61
#